data_a1b3b2c2ed782f761326e0eeeb672941
#
_entry.id   a1b3b2c2ed782f761326e0eeeb672941
#
_cell.length_a   1.000
_cell.length_b   1.000
_cell.length_c   1.000
_cell.angle_alpha   90.00
_cell.angle_beta   90.00
_cell.angle_gamma   90.00
#
_symmetry.space_group_name_H-M   'P 1'
#
loop_
_entity.id
_entity.type
_entity.pdbx_description
1 polymer ?
#
loop_
_entity_poly.entity_id
_entity_poly.type
_entity_poly.pdbx_seq_one_letter_code
_entity_poly.pdbx_strand_id
1 'polypeptide(L)'
;MVEAHSQLGGCAGTFKRGSYTFDVGATQVAGLERGGIHHRLFNYLDIPLPDAKILDPGCSVTLGDGSRPINLWHDPLRWQKERQEQFPGSEIFWSLCSKIHESNWKFVERDPILPVRNFWDLSQLIRAIRPSNLLTGFLSKLTIADLLTITGCHKDRRLRSFLDLQLKLYSQEPASRTAALYGATVLQMAQSPRGLWHLHGSMQILSDLLKDSILRDGGSLLIGHRVTKIIRKENSNIFDVNVIDRRKNLLQMKASDIVFSLPPQSLLDLIPIDGGLSTTYRESIKKLPKPSGAIVFYGAIRRVDLPVDCPGHIQVFDEHFGSLFISISMENDQRAPIGMATLIASVFVDIDQWSNLDSQAYTRKKNVVSKQIRAILDHKFDLLETSWDHQELSTPRSFERWTGRPSGIVGGLGQHPDQFGPFGLSSRTPLRGLWLCGDSIYPGEGTAGVSQSALMVVRQLLESKGRHLNIPVFN
;
A
#
# COMPACT_ATOMS: atom_id res chain seq x y z
N MET A 1 -9.81 -12.41 15.76
CA MET A 1 -9.61 -12.05 14.35
C MET A 1 -9.91 -13.27 13.47
N VAL A 2 -10.46 -13.06 12.27
CA VAL A 2 -10.77 -14.15 11.30
C VAL A 2 -9.96 -13.89 10.03
N GLU A 3 -9.20 -14.90 9.55
CA GLU A 3 -8.38 -14.84 8.34
C GLU A 3 -8.68 -16.05 7.44
N ALA A 4 -9.01 -15.79 6.18
CA ALA A 4 -9.36 -16.83 5.23
C ALA A 4 -8.16 -17.64 4.72
N HIS A 5 -7.00 -17.02 4.62
CA HIS A 5 -5.77 -17.69 4.21
C HIS A 5 -5.17 -18.55 5.35
N SER A 6 -4.18 -19.34 5.02
CA SER A 6 -3.42 -20.13 6.01
C SER A 6 -2.38 -19.32 6.77
N GLN A 7 -2.18 -18.09 6.37
CA GLN A 7 -1.12 -17.18 6.79
C GLN A 7 -1.66 -15.77 6.84
N LEU A 8 -1.20 -14.97 7.80
CA LEU A 8 -1.54 -13.56 7.93
C LEU A 8 -0.73 -12.73 6.93
N GLY A 9 -1.14 -11.47 6.73
CA GLY A 9 -0.39 -10.47 5.95
C GLY A 9 -1.06 -10.02 4.66
N GLY A 10 -1.95 -10.81 4.06
CA GLY A 10 -2.64 -10.44 2.82
C GLY A 10 -1.66 -10.06 1.70
N CYS A 11 -1.79 -8.86 1.13
CA CYS A 11 -0.87 -8.35 0.09
C CYS A 11 0.53 -7.97 0.63
N ALA A 12 0.71 -7.84 1.95
CA ALA A 12 2.01 -7.69 2.62
C ALA A 12 2.51 -9.01 3.22
N GLY A 13 1.92 -10.14 2.84
CA GLY A 13 2.40 -11.48 3.21
C GLY A 13 3.49 -11.98 2.27
N THR A 14 3.91 -13.23 2.51
CA THR A 14 4.91 -13.92 1.68
C THR A 14 4.45 -15.32 1.31
N PHE A 15 5.12 -15.92 0.37
CA PHE A 15 4.98 -17.35 0.08
C PHE A 15 6.33 -17.97 -0.26
N LYS A 16 6.42 -19.30 -0.19
CA LYS A 16 7.66 -20.04 -0.48
C LYS A 16 7.53 -20.89 -1.74
N ARG A 17 8.66 -20.99 -2.46
CA ARG A 17 8.88 -21.94 -3.55
C ARG A 17 10.23 -22.61 -3.36
N GLY A 18 10.22 -23.86 -2.93
CA GLY A 18 11.45 -24.53 -2.52
C GLY A 18 12.16 -23.74 -1.42
N SER A 19 13.40 -23.35 -1.68
CA SER A 19 14.24 -22.56 -0.76
C SER A 19 14.06 -21.04 -0.88
N TYR A 20 13.17 -20.57 -1.77
CA TYR A 20 12.95 -19.15 -2.02
C TYR A 20 11.73 -18.62 -1.27
N THR A 21 11.85 -17.41 -0.74
CA THR A 21 10.76 -16.66 -0.10
C THR A 21 10.48 -15.41 -0.91
N PHE A 22 9.23 -15.25 -1.35
CA PHE A 22 8.77 -14.11 -2.14
C PHE A 22 7.76 -13.28 -1.35
N ASP A 23 7.93 -11.97 -1.34
CA ASP A 23 6.88 -11.05 -0.89
C ASP A 23 5.76 -11.00 -1.94
N VAL A 24 4.50 -11.02 -1.50
CA VAL A 24 3.34 -11.11 -2.42
C VAL A 24 3.16 -9.85 -3.26
N GLY A 25 3.33 -8.69 -2.65
CA GLY A 25 3.14 -7.39 -3.32
C GLY A 25 4.02 -6.29 -2.73
N ALA A 26 3.84 -5.93 -1.47
CA ALA A 26 4.67 -4.94 -0.81
C ALA A 26 6.08 -5.48 -0.55
N THR A 27 7.10 -4.68 -0.86
CA THR A 27 8.53 -5.04 -0.69
C THR A 27 9.32 -3.98 0.06
N GLN A 28 8.70 -2.84 0.35
CA GLN A 28 9.27 -1.71 1.07
C GLN A 28 8.38 -1.34 2.25
N VAL A 29 8.98 -0.85 3.32
CA VAL A 29 8.29 -0.35 4.52
C VAL A 29 8.69 1.09 4.77
N ALA A 30 7.71 1.96 5.04
CA ALA A 30 7.90 3.30 5.57
C ALA A 30 7.41 3.35 7.01
N GLY A 31 7.87 4.34 7.79
CA GLY A 31 7.37 4.57 9.15
C GLY A 31 8.07 3.75 10.24
N LEU A 32 9.24 3.17 9.96
CA LEU A 32 10.10 2.51 10.96
C LEU A 32 11.06 3.47 11.64
N GLU A 33 11.28 4.65 11.08
CA GLU A 33 12.11 5.70 11.68
C GLU A 33 11.53 6.16 13.02
N ARG A 34 12.38 6.75 13.87
CA ARG A 34 11.97 7.29 15.17
C ARG A 34 10.79 8.26 15.01
N GLY A 35 9.69 7.98 15.72
CA GLY A 35 8.44 8.74 15.62
C GLY A 35 7.52 8.34 14.45
N GLY A 36 7.98 7.49 13.53
CA GLY A 36 7.15 6.92 12.48
C GLY A 36 6.05 6.02 13.02
N ILE A 37 5.03 5.75 12.21
CA ILE A 37 3.83 5.04 12.70
C ILE A 37 4.14 3.64 13.22
N HIS A 38 5.00 2.87 12.54
CA HIS A 38 5.38 1.54 13.01
C HIS A 38 6.20 1.60 14.29
N HIS A 39 7.16 2.54 14.40
CA HIS A 39 7.92 2.76 15.62
C HIS A 39 7.00 3.08 16.80
N ARG A 40 6.00 3.96 16.62
CA ARG A 40 5.03 4.33 17.66
C ARG A 40 4.15 3.15 18.06
N LEU A 41 3.60 2.41 17.09
CA LEU A 41 2.71 1.27 17.33
C LEU A 41 3.45 0.12 18.02
N PHE A 42 4.64 -0.24 17.55
CA PHE A 42 5.41 -1.34 18.10
C PHE A 42 5.87 -1.04 19.53
N ASN A 43 6.31 0.19 19.81
CA ASN A 43 6.59 0.61 21.19
C ASN A 43 5.36 0.57 22.08
N TYR A 44 4.21 1.03 21.60
CA TYR A 44 2.96 1.01 22.37
C TYR A 44 2.50 -0.43 22.68
N LEU A 45 2.68 -1.34 21.73
CA LEU A 45 2.31 -2.74 21.87
C LEU A 45 3.37 -3.58 22.60
N ASP A 46 4.48 -2.98 23.02
CA ASP A 46 5.61 -3.66 23.64
C ASP A 46 6.09 -4.86 22.81
N ILE A 47 6.33 -4.61 21.53
CA ILE A 47 6.91 -5.58 20.58
C ILE A 47 8.15 -4.96 19.91
N PRO A 48 9.18 -5.76 19.60
CA PRO A 48 10.39 -5.26 18.98
C PRO A 48 10.12 -4.76 17.56
N LEU A 49 10.83 -3.72 17.13
CA LEU A 49 10.88 -3.36 15.72
C LEU A 49 11.54 -4.50 14.92
N PRO A 50 11.08 -4.77 13.70
CA PRO A 50 11.72 -5.74 12.83
C PRO A 50 13.13 -5.28 12.45
N ASP A 51 14.02 -6.25 12.24
CA ASP A 51 15.33 -5.95 11.65
C ASP A 51 15.14 -5.44 10.22
N ALA A 52 15.68 -4.26 9.95
CA ALA A 52 15.46 -3.54 8.70
C ALA A 52 16.63 -2.66 8.31
N LYS A 53 16.87 -2.54 7.02
CA LYS A 53 17.93 -1.66 6.46
C LYS A 53 17.31 -0.56 5.61
N ILE A 54 17.78 0.67 5.78
CA ILE A 54 17.41 1.78 4.89
C ILE A 54 17.93 1.48 3.48
N LEU A 55 17.04 1.72 2.51
CA LEU A 55 17.35 1.65 1.08
C LEU A 55 18.02 2.95 0.62
N ASP A 56 19.23 2.85 0.07
CA ASP A 56 19.95 3.99 -0.50
C ASP A 56 20.72 3.57 -1.78
N PRO A 57 20.19 3.88 -2.97
CA PRO A 57 18.95 4.64 -3.21
C PRO A 57 17.70 3.88 -2.81
N GLY A 58 16.65 4.62 -2.40
CA GLY A 58 15.32 4.05 -2.13
C GLY A 58 14.67 3.42 -3.36
N CYS A 59 14.98 3.95 -4.55
CA CYS A 59 14.62 3.41 -5.86
C CYS A 59 15.53 4.02 -6.94
N SER A 60 15.81 3.26 -7.99
CA SER A 60 16.48 3.72 -9.21
C SER A 60 15.50 3.71 -10.37
N VAL A 61 15.24 4.85 -11.02
CA VAL A 61 14.17 5.03 -12.02
C VAL A 61 14.76 5.23 -13.42
N THR A 62 14.37 4.38 -14.37
CA THR A 62 14.75 4.48 -15.78
C THR A 62 13.54 4.90 -16.62
N LEU A 63 13.66 6.02 -17.35
CA LEU A 63 12.55 6.60 -18.13
C LEU A 63 12.40 6.05 -19.55
N GLY A 64 13.32 5.20 -20.02
CA GLY A 64 13.29 4.68 -21.39
C GLY A 64 13.73 5.68 -22.47
N ASP A 65 14.22 6.85 -22.09
CA ASP A 65 14.67 7.92 -22.97
C ASP A 65 16.18 7.87 -23.29
N GLY A 66 16.84 6.77 -22.95
CA GLY A 66 18.28 6.57 -23.14
C GLY A 66 19.18 7.31 -22.14
N SER A 67 18.60 8.07 -21.21
CA SER A 67 19.36 8.79 -20.19
C SER A 67 19.76 7.89 -19.02
N ARG A 68 20.71 8.36 -18.19
CA ARG A 68 21.07 7.66 -16.98
C ARG A 68 19.89 7.53 -16.00
N PRO A 69 19.84 6.46 -15.21
CA PRO A 69 18.81 6.30 -14.17
C PRO A 69 18.80 7.46 -13.17
N ILE A 70 17.61 7.75 -12.64
CA ILE A 70 17.37 8.74 -11.59
C ILE A 70 17.35 8.00 -10.26
N ASN A 71 18.26 8.30 -9.35
CA ASN A 71 18.37 7.63 -8.07
C ASN A 71 17.73 8.46 -6.96
N LEU A 72 16.76 7.88 -6.26
CA LEU A 72 16.10 8.48 -5.11
C LEU A 72 16.98 8.27 -3.87
N TRP A 73 18.00 9.11 -3.71
CA TRP A 73 18.93 9.02 -2.60
C TRP A 73 18.27 9.32 -1.26
N HIS A 74 18.66 8.56 -0.23
CA HIS A 74 18.23 8.83 1.14
C HIS A 74 18.86 10.11 1.71
N ASP A 75 20.10 10.39 1.38
CA ASP A 75 20.77 11.65 1.73
C ASP A 75 20.14 12.83 0.98
N PRO A 76 19.65 13.87 1.69
CA PRO A 76 18.96 15.00 1.07
C PRO A 76 19.85 15.83 0.13
N LEU A 77 21.16 15.92 0.39
CA LEU A 77 22.08 16.69 -0.46
C LEU A 77 22.38 15.94 -1.75
N ARG A 78 22.59 14.61 -1.68
CA ARG A 78 22.72 13.75 -2.88
C ARG A 78 21.45 13.81 -3.72
N TRP A 79 20.27 13.76 -3.10
CA TRP A 79 18.99 13.89 -3.78
C TRP A 79 18.79 15.27 -4.42
N GLN A 80 19.21 16.34 -3.72
CA GLN A 80 19.18 17.68 -4.29
C GLN A 80 20.05 17.79 -5.53
N LYS A 81 21.27 17.28 -5.49
CA LYS A 81 22.17 17.24 -6.64
C LYS A 81 21.60 16.43 -7.80
N GLU A 82 21.05 15.25 -7.53
CA GLU A 82 20.39 14.40 -8.52
C GLU A 82 19.26 15.15 -9.25
N ARG A 83 18.41 15.85 -8.50
CA ARG A 83 17.31 16.65 -9.08
C ARG A 83 17.79 17.81 -9.95
N GLN A 84 18.83 18.52 -9.52
CA GLN A 84 19.41 19.62 -10.29
C GLN A 84 20.00 19.14 -11.62
N GLU A 85 20.61 17.97 -11.64
CA GLU A 85 21.19 17.38 -12.85
C GLU A 85 20.12 16.81 -13.78
N GLN A 86 19.10 16.13 -13.23
CA GLN A 86 18.08 15.43 -14.00
C GLN A 86 16.92 16.33 -14.46
N PHE A 87 16.60 17.37 -13.65
CA PHE A 87 15.44 18.26 -13.84
C PHE A 87 15.84 19.72 -13.59
N PRO A 88 16.74 20.29 -14.39
CA PRO A 88 17.20 21.68 -14.18
C PRO A 88 16.04 22.66 -14.23
N GLY A 89 15.99 23.60 -13.29
CA GLY A 89 14.93 24.61 -13.18
C GLY A 89 13.68 24.15 -12.42
N SER A 90 13.68 22.94 -11.83
CA SER A 90 12.54 22.40 -11.07
C SER A 90 12.61 22.66 -9.56
N GLU A 91 13.55 23.46 -9.08
CA GLU A 91 13.83 23.67 -7.65
C GLU A 91 12.63 24.23 -6.89
N ILE A 92 11.85 25.12 -7.53
CA ILE A 92 10.64 25.72 -6.92
C ILE A 92 9.58 24.63 -6.68
N PHE A 93 9.39 23.70 -7.63
CA PHE A 93 8.47 22.58 -7.49
C PHE A 93 8.88 21.69 -6.30
N TRP A 94 10.15 21.30 -6.24
CA TRP A 94 10.65 20.42 -5.17
C TRP A 94 10.63 21.10 -3.80
N SER A 95 10.93 22.40 -3.73
CA SER A 95 10.79 23.19 -2.50
C SER A 95 9.35 23.22 -2.00
N LEU A 96 8.39 23.40 -2.90
CA LEU A 96 6.97 23.34 -2.55
C LEU A 96 6.56 21.96 -2.07
N CYS A 97 6.97 20.89 -2.76
CA CYS A 97 6.71 19.51 -2.33
C CYS A 97 7.29 19.22 -0.93
N SER A 98 8.51 19.67 -0.64
CA SER A 98 9.12 19.49 0.69
C SER A 98 8.33 20.21 1.80
N LYS A 99 7.88 21.44 1.56
CA LYS A 99 7.05 22.18 2.52
C LYS A 99 5.70 21.50 2.77
N ILE A 100 5.07 20.99 1.72
CA ILE A 100 3.82 20.23 1.83
C ILE A 100 4.07 18.94 2.62
N HIS A 101 5.13 18.19 2.29
CA HIS A 101 5.50 16.96 2.99
C HIS A 101 5.70 17.20 4.49
N GLU A 102 6.51 18.17 4.89
CA GLU A 102 6.75 18.49 6.30
C GLU A 102 5.45 18.86 7.05
N SER A 103 4.62 19.69 6.41
CA SER A 103 3.34 20.09 6.99
C SER A 103 2.40 18.90 7.17
N ASN A 104 2.28 18.06 6.16
CA ASN A 104 1.42 16.88 6.17
C ASN A 104 1.92 15.84 7.18
N TRP A 105 3.22 15.62 7.23
CA TRP A 105 3.80 14.64 8.15
C TRP A 105 3.54 15.04 9.61
N LYS A 106 3.86 16.29 9.96
CA LYS A 106 3.55 16.86 11.29
C LYS A 106 2.05 16.83 11.61
N PHE A 107 1.19 16.91 10.61
CA PHE A 107 -0.25 16.78 10.79
C PHE A 107 -0.65 15.34 11.09
N VAL A 108 -0.16 14.37 10.31
CA VAL A 108 -0.48 12.94 10.48
C VAL A 108 0.05 12.39 11.80
N GLU A 109 1.24 12.82 12.27
CA GLU A 109 1.80 12.45 13.57
C GLU A 109 0.92 12.82 14.76
N ARG A 110 -0.02 13.75 14.60
CA ARG A 110 -1.02 14.14 15.63
C ARG A 110 -2.31 13.35 15.53
N ASP A 111 -2.33 12.30 14.74
CA ASP A 111 -3.44 11.36 14.61
C ASP A 111 -4.79 12.04 14.28
N PRO A 112 -4.88 12.84 13.20
CA PRO A 112 -6.13 13.44 12.77
C PRO A 112 -7.16 12.37 12.43
N ILE A 113 -8.45 12.72 12.54
CA ILE A 113 -9.54 11.87 12.07
C ILE A 113 -10.12 12.48 10.81
N LEU A 114 -10.02 11.77 9.70
CA LEU A 114 -10.55 12.19 8.39
C LEU A 114 -11.24 11.02 7.66
N PRO A 115 -12.36 11.33 6.97
CA PRO A 115 -13.15 12.53 7.02
C PRO A 115 -13.91 12.68 8.34
N VAL A 116 -14.19 13.91 8.75
CA VAL A 116 -14.95 14.23 9.96
C VAL A 116 -16.42 13.81 9.80
N ARG A 117 -16.96 13.08 10.79
CA ARG A 117 -18.35 12.61 10.78
C ARG A 117 -19.14 12.97 12.02
N ASN A 118 -18.47 13.37 13.09
CA ASN A 118 -19.10 13.81 14.34
C ASN A 118 -18.25 14.87 15.06
N PHE A 119 -18.74 15.38 16.20
CA PHE A 119 -18.04 16.40 16.98
C PHE A 119 -16.71 15.93 17.57
N TRP A 120 -16.59 14.66 17.93
CA TRP A 120 -15.33 14.13 18.42
C TRP A 120 -14.28 14.08 17.32
N ASP A 121 -14.64 13.58 16.12
CA ASP A 121 -13.75 13.59 14.95
C ASP A 121 -13.27 15.02 14.64
N LEU A 122 -14.20 16.01 14.72
CA LEU A 122 -13.86 17.43 14.55
C LEU A 122 -12.87 17.91 15.60
N SER A 123 -13.07 17.54 16.87
CA SER A 123 -12.15 17.89 17.94
C SER A 123 -10.73 17.34 17.74
N GLN A 124 -10.60 16.10 17.20
CA GLN A 124 -9.31 15.51 16.87
C GLN A 124 -8.65 16.23 15.69
N LEU A 125 -9.43 16.61 14.67
CA LEU A 125 -8.94 17.41 13.55
C LEU A 125 -8.41 18.77 14.03
N ILE A 126 -9.18 19.50 14.86
CA ILE A 126 -8.78 20.81 15.40
C ILE A 126 -7.48 20.68 16.21
N ARG A 127 -7.34 19.62 17.01
CA ARG A 127 -6.11 19.36 17.78
C ARG A 127 -4.90 19.09 16.88
N ALA A 128 -5.09 18.49 15.72
CA ALA A 128 -4.03 18.15 14.78
C ALA A 128 -3.60 19.34 13.92
N ILE A 129 -4.52 20.29 13.62
CA ILE A 129 -4.23 21.46 12.77
C ILE A 129 -3.26 22.43 13.47
N ARG A 130 -2.35 22.98 12.68
CA ARG A 130 -1.45 24.08 13.04
C ARG A 130 -1.55 25.16 11.94
N PRO A 131 -1.10 26.40 12.19
CA PRO A 131 -1.15 27.47 11.19
C PRO A 131 -0.52 27.08 9.84
N SER A 132 0.55 26.29 9.86
CA SER A 132 1.19 25.77 8.64
C SER A 132 0.26 24.86 7.82
N ASN A 133 -0.65 24.14 8.46
CA ASN A 133 -1.59 23.24 7.78
C ASN A 133 -2.73 24.01 7.10
N LEU A 134 -3.06 25.21 7.56
CA LEU A 134 -4.10 26.02 6.94
C LEU A 134 -3.70 26.41 5.50
N LEU A 135 -2.42 26.78 5.30
CA LEU A 135 -1.91 27.09 3.96
C LEU A 135 -1.95 25.86 3.04
N THR A 136 -1.54 24.69 3.54
CA THR A 136 -1.60 23.46 2.73
C THR A 136 -3.03 22.94 2.51
N GLY A 137 -3.96 23.27 3.40
CA GLY A 137 -5.38 22.90 3.29
C GLY A 137 -6.03 23.43 2.00
N PHE A 138 -5.65 24.61 1.52
CA PHE A 138 -6.13 25.16 0.24
C PHE A 138 -5.68 24.32 -0.96
N LEU A 139 -4.62 23.51 -0.82
CA LEU A 139 -4.12 22.62 -1.87
C LEU A 139 -4.85 21.28 -1.92
N SER A 140 -5.83 21.05 -1.04
CA SER A 140 -6.50 19.73 -0.88
C SER A 140 -7.27 19.26 -2.11
N LYS A 141 -7.68 20.21 -2.99
CA LYS A 141 -8.36 19.91 -4.26
C LYS A 141 -7.43 19.94 -5.47
N LEU A 142 -6.18 20.30 -5.29
CA LEU A 142 -5.20 20.36 -6.37
C LEU A 142 -4.56 18.98 -6.61
N THR A 143 -4.04 18.83 -7.82
CA THR A 143 -3.23 17.68 -8.25
C THR A 143 -1.74 18.03 -8.28
N ILE A 144 -0.88 17.04 -8.44
CA ILE A 144 0.56 17.28 -8.69
C ILE A 144 0.78 18.05 -10.01
N ALA A 145 -0.06 17.83 -11.02
CA ALA A 145 0.02 18.60 -12.28
C ALA A 145 -0.32 20.08 -12.08
N ASP A 146 -1.23 20.39 -11.15
CA ASP A 146 -1.51 21.79 -10.79
C ASP A 146 -0.30 22.42 -10.09
N LEU A 147 0.41 21.69 -9.22
CA LEU A 147 1.66 22.18 -8.62
C LEU A 147 2.75 22.42 -9.67
N LEU A 148 2.88 21.56 -10.70
CA LEU A 148 3.78 21.80 -11.82
C LEU A 148 3.42 23.10 -12.56
N THR A 149 2.13 23.36 -12.73
CA THR A 149 1.65 24.59 -13.40
C THR A 149 1.94 25.83 -12.57
N ILE A 150 1.63 25.79 -11.27
CA ILE A 150 1.88 26.89 -10.32
C ILE A 150 3.36 27.24 -10.23
N THR A 151 4.24 26.26 -10.32
CA THR A 151 5.69 26.43 -10.24
C THR A 151 6.38 26.67 -11.58
N GLY A 152 5.62 26.72 -12.69
CA GLY A 152 6.16 26.93 -14.04
C GLY A 152 6.84 25.71 -14.66
N CYS A 153 6.79 24.54 -14.00
CA CYS A 153 7.47 23.30 -14.44
C CYS A 153 6.62 22.43 -15.36
N HIS A 154 5.41 22.85 -15.76
CA HIS A 154 4.45 22.05 -16.55
C HIS A 154 4.95 21.68 -17.94
N LYS A 155 5.96 22.38 -18.48
CA LYS A 155 6.56 22.11 -19.81
C LYS A 155 7.69 21.09 -19.76
N ASP A 156 8.20 20.76 -18.57
CA ASP A 156 9.26 19.75 -18.41
C ASP A 156 8.67 18.35 -18.58
N ARG A 157 8.83 17.79 -19.79
CA ARG A 157 8.34 16.45 -20.12
C ARG A 157 9.06 15.36 -19.34
N ARG A 158 10.37 15.53 -19.09
CA ARG A 158 11.17 14.53 -18.37
C ARG A 158 10.74 14.45 -16.90
N LEU A 159 10.60 15.62 -16.22
CA LEU A 159 10.06 15.66 -14.88
C LEU A 159 8.66 15.05 -14.82
N ARG A 160 7.80 15.37 -15.78
CA ARG A 160 6.45 14.82 -15.84
C ARG A 160 6.46 13.30 -15.95
N SER A 161 7.27 12.72 -16.85
CA SER A 161 7.39 11.27 -17.01
C SER A 161 7.87 10.59 -15.73
N PHE A 162 8.88 11.18 -15.07
CA PHE A 162 9.35 10.70 -13.77
C PHE A 162 8.24 10.70 -12.72
N LEU A 163 7.51 11.81 -12.59
CA LEU A 163 6.43 11.95 -11.62
C LEU A 163 5.29 10.96 -11.91
N ASP A 164 4.89 10.80 -13.17
CA ASP A 164 3.82 9.86 -13.55
C ASP A 164 4.21 8.41 -13.21
N LEU A 165 5.48 8.01 -13.40
CA LEU A 165 5.97 6.70 -12.98
C LEU A 165 5.90 6.52 -11.45
N GLN A 166 6.47 7.45 -10.70
CA GLN A 166 6.51 7.37 -9.24
C GLN A 166 5.10 7.40 -8.63
N LEU A 167 4.25 8.30 -9.10
CA LEU A 167 2.90 8.44 -8.59
C LEU A 167 2.03 7.23 -8.96
N LYS A 168 2.22 6.63 -10.15
CA LYS A 168 1.53 5.39 -10.50
C LYS A 168 1.84 4.26 -9.51
N LEU A 169 3.06 4.20 -8.99
CA LEU A 169 3.46 3.21 -7.99
C LEU A 169 2.78 3.44 -6.63
N TYR A 170 2.69 4.70 -6.18
CA TYR A 170 2.25 5.03 -4.82
C TYR A 170 0.78 5.46 -4.72
N SER A 171 0.19 5.99 -5.79
CA SER A 171 -1.19 6.51 -5.79
C SER A 171 -2.12 5.80 -6.75
N GLN A 172 -1.60 4.91 -7.59
CA GLN A 172 -2.26 4.27 -8.73
C GLN A 172 -2.74 5.25 -9.81
N GLU A 173 -2.46 6.54 -9.67
CA GLU A 173 -2.91 7.63 -10.53
C GLU A 173 -1.72 8.42 -11.09
N PRO A 174 -1.81 8.98 -12.29
CA PRO A 174 -0.78 9.89 -12.83
C PRO A 174 -0.80 11.24 -12.09
N ALA A 175 0.22 12.07 -12.32
CA ALA A 175 0.34 13.40 -11.70
C ALA A 175 -0.88 14.30 -11.94
N SER A 176 -1.60 14.12 -13.06
CA SER A 176 -2.83 14.88 -13.38
C SER A 176 -4.05 14.49 -12.52
N ARG A 177 -3.97 13.37 -11.81
CA ARG A 177 -5.08 12.86 -11.00
C ARG A 177 -4.69 12.60 -9.54
N THR A 178 -3.39 12.55 -9.22
CA THR A 178 -2.92 12.39 -7.85
C THR A 178 -3.08 13.67 -7.05
N ALA A 179 -3.74 13.58 -5.89
CA ALA A 179 -3.90 14.68 -4.94
C ALA A 179 -2.54 15.30 -4.56
N ALA A 180 -2.41 16.61 -4.63
CA ALA A 180 -1.16 17.33 -4.37
C ALA A 180 -0.58 17.02 -2.99
N LEU A 181 -1.43 16.98 -1.96
CA LEU A 181 -0.99 16.69 -0.59
C LEU A 181 -0.43 15.28 -0.46
N TYR A 182 -1.08 14.29 -1.07
CA TYR A 182 -0.60 12.91 -1.08
C TYR A 182 0.68 12.77 -1.90
N GLY A 183 0.65 13.22 -3.16
CA GLY A 183 1.76 13.08 -4.08
C GLY A 183 3.03 13.76 -3.59
N ALA A 184 2.95 14.99 -3.09
CA ALA A 184 4.09 15.69 -2.51
C ALA A 184 4.68 14.94 -1.30
N THR A 185 3.82 14.27 -0.51
CA THR A 185 4.26 13.48 0.64
C THR A 185 5.03 12.23 0.22
N VAL A 186 4.51 11.43 -0.70
CA VAL A 186 5.15 10.18 -1.13
C VAL A 186 6.42 10.41 -1.94
N LEU A 187 6.50 11.50 -2.72
CA LEU A 187 7.70 11.88 -3.48
C LEU A 187 8.90 12.27 -2.59
N GLN A 188 8.68 12.55 -1.30
CA GLN A 188 9.72 12.93 -0.34
C GLN A 188 9.97 11.83 0.72
N MET A 189 9.28 10.70 0.63
CA MET A 189 9.29 9.68 1.68
C MET A 189 10.61 8.89 1.76
N ALA A 190 11.37 8.83 0.66
CA ALA A 190 12.65 8.12 0.61
C ALA A 190 13.79 8.85 1.32
N GLN A 191 13.67 10.18 1.55
CA GLN A 191 14.73 11.03 2.08
C GLN A 191 14.71 11.13 3.61
N SER A 192 15.90 11.27 4.20
CA SER A 192 16.07 11.55 5.64
C SER A 192 15.28 12.83 6.05
N PRO A 193 14.68 12.86 7.24
CA PRO A 193 14.76 11.89 8.35
C PRO A 193 13.83 10.67 8.21
N ARG A 194 13.05 10.58 7.12
CA ARG A 194 12.23 9.42 6.78
C ARG A 194 13.09 8.37 6.08
N GLY A 195 12.49 7.41 5.43
CA GLY A 195 13.19 6.42 4.63
C GLY A 195 12.27 5.32 4.15
N LEU A 196 12.72 4.65 3.11
CA LEU A 196 12.15 3.36 2.69
C LEU A 196 13.06 2.26 3.21
N TRP A 197 12.47 1.27 3.84
CA TRP A 197 13.19 0.21 4.53
C TRP A 197 12.96 -1.12 3.85
N HIS A 198 14.01 -1.91 3.78
CA HIS A 198 13.98 -3.33 3.42
C HIS A 198 14.03 -4.16 4.70
N LEU A 199 13.05 -5.04 4.88
CA LEU A 199 12.99 -5.93 6.04
C LEU A 199 13.91 -7.14 5.81
N HIS A 200 14.69 -7.50 6.81
CA HIS A 200 15.42 -8.74 6.82
C HIS A 200 14.44 -9.92 6.94
N GLY A 201 14.60 -10.93 6.13
CA GLY A 201 13.73 -12.09 6.06
C GLY A 201 12.57 -11.92 5.09
N SER A 202 11.59 -11.09 5.37
CA SER A 202 10.46 -10.81 4.46
C SER A 202 9.44 -9.85 5.08
N MET A 203 8.45 -9.43 4.30
CA MET A 203 7.32 -8.62 4.79
C MET A 203 6.46 -9.36 5.84
N GLN A 204 6.48 -10.68 5.87
CA GLN A 204 5.73 -11.51 6.80
C GLN A 204 6.03 -11.20 8.27
N ILE A 205 7.25 -10.73 8.57
CA ILE A 205 7.68 -10.43 9.95
C ILE A 205 6.77 -9.40 10.65
N LEU A 206 6.23 -8.43 9.91
CA LEU A 206 5.29 -7.46 10.46
C LEU A 206 4.02 -8.13 10.98
N SER A 207 3.46 -9.03 10.17
CA SER A 207 2.25 -9.77 10.53
C SER A 207 2.50 -10.76 11.67
N ASP A 208 3.66 -11.38 11.69
CA ASP A 208 4.00 -12.37 12.74
C ASP A 208 4.20 -11.68 14.09
N LEU A 209 4.90 -10.56 14.15
CA LEU A 209 5.07 -9.78 15.38
C LEU A 209 3.72 -9.26 15.92
N LEU A 210 2.85 -8.77 15.04
CA LEU A 210 1.50 -8.34 15.44
C LEU A 210 0.63 -9.51 15.87
N LYS A 211 0.74 -10.67 15.23
CA LYS A 211 0.06 -11.91 15.62
C LYS A 211 0.44 -12.30 17.05
N ASP A 212 1.74 -12.30 17.34
CA ASP A 212 2.24 -12.71 18.65
C ASP A 212 1.76 -11.74 19.76
N SER A 213 1.68 -10.44 19.47
CA SER A 213 1.08 -9.46 20.38
C SER A 213 -0.41 -9.75 20.64
N ILE A 214 -1.21 -10.04 19.59
CA ILE A 214 -2.62 -10.38 19.75
C ILE A 214 -2.80 -11.59 20.67
N LEU A 215 -2.00 -12.64 20.48
CA LEU A 215 -2.09 -13.87 21.28
C LEU A 215 -1.62 -13.64 22.72
N ARG A 216 -0.52 -12.90 22.93
CA ARG A 216 -0.02 -12.51 24.24
C ARG A 216 -1.07 -11.78 25.06
N ASP A 217 -1.82 -10.90 24.41
CA ASP A 217 -2.83 -10.06 25.06
C ASP A 217 -4.22 -10.75 25.15
N GLY A 218 -4.28 -12.09 24.94
CA GLY A 218 -5.48 -12.90 25.09
C GLY A 218 -6.44 -12.85 23.89
N GLY A 219 -6.03 -12.27 22.77
CA GLY A 219 -6.82 -12.28 21.54
C GLY A 219 -6.83 -13.65 20.89
N SER A 220 -7.86 -13.92 20.05
CA SER A 220 -8.02 -15.20 19.36
C SER A 220 -7.90 -15.02 17.84
N LEU A 221 -7.24 -15.97 17.18
CA LEU A 221 -7.04 -16.00 15.74
C LEU A 221 -7.68 -17.25 15.12
N LEU A 222 -8.60 -17.04 14.19
CA LEU A 222 -9.20 -18.09 13.37
C LEU A 222 -8.57 -18.04 11.97
N ILE A 223 -7.46 -18.75 11.80
CA ILE A 223 -6.73 -18.84 10.52
C ILE A 223 -7.34 -19.96 9.67
N GLY A 224 -7.43 -19.75 8.35
CA GLY A 224 -8.09 -20.67 7.43
C GLY A 224 -9.60 -20.65 7.55
N HIS A 225 -10.15 -19.57 8.07
CA HIS A 225 -11.57 -19.36 8.27
C HIS A 225 -12.04 -18.16 7.46
N ARG A 226 -13.08 -18.33 6.67
CA ARG A 226 -13.65 -17.29 5.80
C ARG A 226 -14.99 -16.79 6.33
N VAL A 227 -15.08 -15.48 6.55
CA VAL A 227 -16.39 -14.83 6.78
C VAL A 227 -17.20 -14.92 5.48
N THR A 228 -18.42 -15.40 5.58
CA THR A 228 -19.32 -15.57 4.43
C THR A 228 -20.56 -14.68 4.51
N LYS A 229 -20.95 -14.25 5.71
CA LYS A 229 -22.12 -13.42 5.91
C LYS A 229 -22.01 -12.62 7.21
N ILE A 230 -22.45 -11.38 7.16
CA ILE A 230 -22.56 -10.48 8.31
C ILE A 230 -23.97 -9.90 8.29
N ILE A 231 -24.70 -10.05 9.40
CA ILE A 231 -26.05 -9.49 9.56
C ILE A 231 -26.12 -8.76 10.89
N ARG A 232 -26.75 -7.61 10.89
CA ARG A 232 -27.22 -6.93 12.09
C ARG A 232 -28.72 -6.77 12.00
N LYS A 233 -29.45 -7.45 12.89
CA LYS A 233 -30.91 -7.33 12.98
C LYS A 233 -31.32 -5.94 13.45
N GLU A 234 -32.46 -5.48 13.02
CA GLU A 234 -33.06 -4.26 13.55
C GLU A 234 -33.15 -4.35 15.08
N ASN A 235 -32.89 -3.23 15.74
CA ASN A 235 -32.85 -3.11 17.21
C ASN A 235 -31.80 -3.96 17.96
N SER A 236 -30.88 -4.62 17.25
CA SER A 236 -29.74 -5.33 17.86
C SER A 236 -28.47 -4.50 17.79
N ASN A 237 -27.67 -4.49 18.88
CA ASN A 237 -26.32 -3.95 18.90
C ASN A 237 -25.28 -5.03 18.60
N ILE A 238 -25.70 -6.23 18.17
CA ILE A 238 -24.84 -7.38 17.96
C ILE A 238 -24.97 -7.83 16.50
N PHE A 239 -23.84 -8.12 15.90
CA PHE A 239 -23.74 -8.74 14.58
C PHE A 239 -23.73 -10.26 14.71
N ASP A 240 -24.51 -10.93 13.86
CA ASP A 240 -24.38 -12.36 13.60
C ASP A 240 -23.40 -12.52 12.42
N VAL A 241 -22.33 -13.28 12.62
CA VAL A 241 -21.25 -13.50 11.63
C VAL A 241 -21.14 -14.97 11.32
N ASN A 242 -21.37 -15.33 10.08
CA ASN A 242 -21.17 -16.69 9.58
C ASN A 242 -19.74 -16.85 9.07
N VAL A 243 -19.07 -17.86 9.55
CA VAL A 243 -17.69 -18.18 9.21
C VAL A 243 -17.62 -19.64 8.78
N ILE A 244 -16.88 -19.95 7.74
CA ILE A 244 -16.61 -21.33 7.32
C ILE A 244 -15.13 -21.65 7.43
N ASP A 245 -14.82 -22.84 7.89
CA ASP A 245 -13.46 -23.37 7.88
C ASP A 245 -13.09 -23.97 6.49
N ARG A 246 -11.87 -24.48 6.36
CA ARG A 246 -11.40 -25.13 5.12
C ARG A 246 -12.18 -26.40 4.77
N ARG A 247 -12.83 -27.04 5.73
CA ARG A 247 -13.68 -28.22 5.55
C ARG A 247 -15.14 -27.85 5.28
N LYS A 248 -15.43 -26.54 5.16
CA LYS A 248 -16.78 -25.96 4.98
C LYS A 248 -17.70 -26.15 6.19
N ASN A 249 -17.17 -26.45 7.36
CA ASN A 249 -17.97 -26.43 8.59
C ASN A 249 -18.36 -24.98 8.91
N LEU A 250 -19.64 -24.77 9.22
CA LEU A 250 -20.18 -23.47 9.58
C LEU A 250 -19.95 -23.20 11.08
N LEU A 251 -19.33 -22.06 11.37
CA LEU A 251 -19.23 -21.48 12.69
C LEU A 251 -20.05 -20.20 12.72
N GLN A 252 -20.95 -20.06 13.67
CA GLN A 252 -21.69 -18.83 13.93
C GLN A 252 -21.09 -18.09 15.08
N MET A 253 -20.77 -16.81 14.86
CA MET A 253 -20.16 -15.93 15.86
C MET A 253 -21.03 -14.72 16.10
N LYS A 254 -20.91 -14.11 17.26
CA LYS A 254 -21.53 -12.84 17.61
C LYS A 254 -20.45 -11.80 17.89
N ALA A 255 -20.66 -10.57 17.43
CA ALA A 255 -19.73 -9.47 17.65
C ALA A 255 -20.49 -8.17 17.93
N SER A 256 -20.04 -7.38 18.89
CA SER A 256 -20.56 -6.02 19.12
C SER A 256 -19.99 -5.03 18.12
N ASP A 257 -18.76 -5.29 17.65
CA ASP A 257 -18.05 -4.46 16.69
C ASP A 257 -17.31 -5.32 15.66
N ILE A 258 -17.27 -4.83 14.43
CA ILE A 258 -16.54 -5.43 13.33
C ILE A 258 -15.61 -4.37 12.73
N VAL A 259 -14.31 -4.64 12.72
CA VAL A 259 -13.33 -3.89 11.96
C VAL A 259 -13.08 -4.61 10.64
N PHE A 260 -13.49 -3.98 9.55
CA PHE A 260 -13.48 -4.53 8.22
C PHE A 260 -12.25 -4.02 7.46
N SER A 261 -11.29 -4.91 7.19
CA SER A 261 -10.00 -4.59 6.55
C SER A 261 -9.89 -5.08 5.10
N LEU A 262 -11.02 -5.47 4.52
CA LEU A 262 -11.13 -5.81 3.10
C LEU A 262 -11.48 -4.58 2.25
N PRO A 263 -11.35 -4.66 0.91
CA PRO A 263 -11.85 -3.58 0.05
C PRO A 263 -13.31 -3.26 0.33
N PRO A 264 -13.71 -1.98 0.33
CA PRO A 264 -15.09 -1.57 0.64
C PRO A 264 -16.16 -2.28 -0.19
N GLN A 265 -15.84 -2.64 -1.44
CA GLN A 265 -16.73 -3.36 -2.35
C GLN A 265 -17.15 -4.73 -1.77
N SER A 266 -16.28 -5.39 -1.01
CA SER A 266 -16.58 -6.67 -0.34
C SER A 266 -17.71 -6.58 0.70
N LEU A 267 -18.05 -5.37 1.18
CA LEU A 267 -19.22 -5.19 2.05
C LEU A 267 -20.51 -5.63 1.39
N LEU A 268 -20.63 -5.43 0.06
CA LEU A 268 -21.84 -5.73 -0.70
C LEU A 268 -22.09 -7.23 -0.83
N ASP A 269 -20.99 -8.00 -0.84
CA ASP A 269 -21.03 -9.47 -0.93
C ASP A 269 -21.30 -10.11 0.43
N LEU A 270 -20.73 -9.52 1.50
CA LEU A 270 -20.78 -10.10 2.84
C LEU A 270 -21.99 -9.64 3.66
N ILE A 271 -22.55 -8.47 3.37
CA ILE A 271 -23.72 -7.94 4.06
C ILE A 271 -24.91 -7.96 3.10
N PRO A 272 -25.89 -8.86 3.27
CA PRO A 272 -27.06 -8.94 2.40
C PRO A 272 -27.92 -7.67 2.49
N ILE A 273 -28.92 -7.55 1.62
CA ILE A 273 -29.78 -6.34 1.53
C ILE A 273 -30.48 -6.06 2.88
N ASP A 274 -30.91 -7.11 3.54
CA ASP A 274 -31.55 -7.09 4.86
C ASP A 274 -30.55 -7.08 6.06
N GLY A 275 -29.25 -6.99 5.75
CA GLY A 275 -28.16 -7.07 6.74
C GLY A 275 -27.87 -5.77 7.50
N GLY A 276 -28.67 -4.72 7.30
CA GLY A 276 -28.60 -3.46 8.07
C GLY A 276 -27.91 -2.29 7.37
N LEU A 277 -27.24 -2.50 6.20
CA LEU A 277 -26.69 -1.39 5.41
C LEU A 277 -27.79 -0.71 4.59
N SER A 278 -27.90 0.62 4.70
CA SER A 278 -28.86 1.40 3.92
C SER A 278 -28.60 1.31 2.41
N THR A 279 -29.65 1.36 1.61
CA THR A 279 -29.57 1.36 0.14
C THR A 279 -28.70 2.50 -0.38
N THR A 280 -28.81 3.70 0.19
CA THR A 280 -28.02 4.86 -0.19
C THR A 280 -26.53 4.60 0.00
N TYR A 281 -26.14 3.98 1.12
CA TYR A 281 -24.73 3.66 1.38
C TYR A 281 -24.23 2.56 0.44
N ARG A 282 -25.03 1.54 0.20
CA ARG A 282 -24.70 0.47 -0.78
C ARG A 282 -24.44 1.05 -2.17
N GLU A 283 -25.28 1.97 -2.63
CA GLU A 283 -25.09 2.65 -3.91
C GLU A 283 -23.85 3.54 -3.92
N SER A 284 -23.49 4.19 -2.80
CA SER A 284 -22.24 4.94 -2.70
C SER A 284 -21.01 4.03 -2.81
N ILE A 285 -21.02 2.84 -2.22
CA ILE A 285 -19.94 1.85 -2.35
C ILE A 285 -19.82 1.33 -3.79
N LYS A 286 -20.94 1.07 -4.48
CA LYS A 286 -20.93 0.65 -5.90
C LYS A 286 -20.32 1.69 -6.83
N LYS A 287 -20.47 2.98 -6.50
CA LYS A 287 -19.94 4.11 -7.29
C LYS A 287 -18.47 4.41 -7.03
N LEU A 288 -17.83 3.76 -6.05
CA LEU A 288 -16.40 3.93 -5.83
C LEU A 288 -15.60 3.53 -7.07
N PRO A 289 -14.51 4.25 -7.38
CA PRO A 289 -13.61 3.85 -8.45
C PRO A 289 -13.13 2.42 -8.25
N LYS A 290 -12.94 1.70 -9.36
CA LYS A 290 -12.31 0.37 -9.30
C LYS A 290 -10.82 0.54 -9.03
N PRO A 291 -10.27 -0.09 -7.99
CA PRO A 291 -8.83 -0.18 -7.81
C PRO A 291 -8.16 -0.97 -8.94
N SER A 292 -6.86 -0.80 -9.12
CA SER A 292 -6.08 -1.58 -10.07
C SER A 292 -5.97 -3.05 -9.62
N GLY A 293 -5.76 -3.94 -10.58
CA GLY A 293 -5.17 -5.25 -10.31
C GLY A 293 -3.66 -5.20 -10.43
N ALA A 294 -2.98 -6.31 -10.15
CA ALA A 294 -1.55 -6.45 -10.42
C ALA A 294 -1.23 -7.72 -11.19
N ILE A 295 -0.20 -7.62 -12.00
CA ILE A 295 0.59 -8.73 -12.50
C ILE A 295 1.91 -8.69 -11.76
N VAL A 296 2.35 -9.84 -11.23
CA VAL A 296 3.63 -9.93 -10.52
C VAL A 296 4.37 -11.16 -11.03
N PHE A 297 5.54 -10.91 -11.58
CA PHE A 297 6.50 -11.94 -11.97
C PHE A 297 7.44 -12.18 -10.80
N TYR A 298 7.58 -13.44 -10.41
CA TYR A 298 8.49 -13.90 -9.36
C TYR A 298 9.58 -14.75 -10.00
N GLY A 299 10.82 -14.37 -9.77
CA GLY A 299 11.97 -15.07 -10.28
C GLY A 299 13.01 -15.32 -9.20
N ALA A 300 13.77 -16.40 -9.37
CA ALA A 300 15.00 -16.64 -8.63
C ALA A 300 16.15 -16.72 -9.62
N ILE A 301 17.22 -15.98 -9.35
CA ILE A 301 18.36 -15.84 -10.24
C ILE A 301 19.69 -15.98 -9.49
N ARG A 302 20.76 -16.32 -10.21
CA ARG A 302 22.09 -16.29 -9.63
C ARG A 302 22.50 -14.84 -9.38
N ARG A 303 22.95 -14.55 -8.16
CA ARG A 303 23.34 -13.17 -7.79
C ARG A 303 24.53 -12.66 -8.60
N VAL A 304 25.42 -13.55 -9.00
CA VAL A 304 26.59 -13.21 -9.82
C VAL A 304 26.21 -12.66 -11.21
N ASP A 305 25.01 -12.94 -11.69
CA ASP A 305 24.50 -12.43 -12.96
C ASP A 305 23.85 -11.05 -12.83
N LEU A 306 23.70 -10.52 -11.61
CA LEU A 306 23.27 -9.15 -11.40
C LEU A 306 24.45 -8.17 -11.50
N PRO A 307 24.23 -6.93 -11.96
CA PRO A 307 25.25 -5.89 -11.91
C PRO A 307 25.81 -5.70 -10.48
N VAL A 308 27.08 -5.41 -10.39
CA VAL A 308 27.71 -4.97 -9.14
C VAL A 308 26.99 -3.71 -8.67
N ASP A 309 26.69 -3.60 -7.36
CA ASP A 309 25.93 -2.49 -6.77
C ASP A 309 24.50 -2.33 -7.33
N CYS A 310 23.89 -3.42 -7.81
CA CYS A 310 22.51 -3.42 -8.29
C CYS A 310 21.58 -2.89 -7.19
N PRO A 311 20.80 -1.81 -7.45
CA PRO A 311 19.83 -1.31 -6.47
C PRO A 311 18.79 -2.36 -6.10
N GLY A 312 18.43 -2.43 -4.82
CA GLY A 312 17.39 -3.37 -4.36
C GLY A 312 16.00 -3.07 -4.93
N HIS A 313 15.76 -1.85 -5.38
CA HIS A 313 14.50 -1.44 -6.00
C HIS A 313 14.76 -0.60 -7.24
N ILE A 314 14.10 -0.98 -8.33
CA ILE A 314 14.26 -0.35 -9.63
C ILE A 314 12.87 -0.15 -10.24
N GLN A 315 12.65 1.00 -10.86
CA GLN A 315 11.45 1.26 -11.65
C GLN A 315 11.85 1.53 -13.10
N VAL A 316 11.18 0.86 -14.03
CA VAL A 316 11.47 0.96 -15.46
C VAL A 316 10.21 1.39 -16.19
N PHE A 317 10.31 2.39 -17.06
CA PHE A 317 9.28 2.65 -18.03
C PHE A 317 9.37 1.62 -19.16
N ASP A 318 8.24 1.03 -19.51
CA ASP A 318 8.08 0.14 -20.66
C ASP A 318 6.87 0.59 -21.48
N GLU A 319 6.99 0.60 -22.79
CA GLU A 319 5.92 1.10 -23.69
C GLU A 319 4.62 0.29 -23.58
N HIS A 320 4.72 -1.02 -23.31
CA HIS A 320 3.57 -1.93 -23.20
C HIS A 320 2.95 -1.93 -21.81
N PHE A 321 3.79 -1.95 -20.76
CA PHE A 321 3.33 -2.06 -19.37
C PHE A 321 3.26 -0.71 -18.64
N GLY A 322 3.83 0.34 -19.21
CA GLY A 322 3.97 1.63 -18.56
C GLY A 322 5.03 1.61 -17.46
N SER A 323 4.64 1.28 -16.23
CA SER A 323 5.55 1.24 -15.07
C SER A 323 5.77 -0.19 -14.61
N LEU A 324 6.99 -0.68 -14.70
CA LEU A 324 7.43 -1.95 -14.13
C LEU A 324 8.30 -1.67 -12.90
N PHE A 325 7.87 -2.12 -11.74
CA PHE A 325 8.59 -2.00 -10.48
C PHE A 325 9.27 -3.33 -10.13
N ILE A 326 10.58 -3.30 -9.94
CA ILE A 326 11.42 -4.47 -9.69
C ILE A 326 11.99 -4.37 -8.28
N SER A 327 11.85 -5.44 -7.50
CA SER A 327 12.46 -5.59 -6.18
C SER A 327 13.37 -6.81 -6.20
N ILE A 328 14.59 -6.66 -5.70
CA ILE A 328 15.61 -7.69 -5.63
C ILE A 328 15.99 -7.90 -4.16
N SER A 329 16.01 -9.15 -3.71
CA SER A 329 16.43 -9.47 -2.35
C SER A 329 17.86 -9.04 -2.08
N MET A 330 18.15 -8.59 -0.85
CA MET A 330 19.51 -8.28 -0.44
C MET A 330 20.31 -9.57 -0.22
N GLU A 331 21.61 -9.45 -0.25
CA GLU A 331 22.49 -10.55 0.13
C GLU A 331 22.29 -10.90 1.61
N ASN A 332 22.20 -12.18 1.91
CA ASN A 332 22.02 -12.73 3.26
C ASN A 332 20.73 -12.29 3.98
N ASP A 333 19.69 -11.83 3.27
CA ASP A 333 18.40 -11.44 3.85
C ASP A 333 17.43 -12.61 4.06
N GLN A 334 17.89 -13.84 3.93
CA GLN A 334 17.14 -15.10 4.11
C GLN A 334 16.00 -15.36 3.11
N ARG A 335 15.88 -14.56 2.04
CA ARG A 335 14.90 -14.81 0.98
C ARG A 335 15.35 -15.83 -0.06
N ALA A 336 16.66 -16.02 -0.20
CA ALA A 336 17.26 -16.96 -1.15
C ALA A 336 18.47 -17.67 -0.55
N PRO A 337 18.87 -18.84 -1.08
CA PRO A 337 20.13 -19.46 -0.74
C PRO A 337 21.34 -18.56 -1.05
N ILE A 338 22.47 -18.86 -0.42
CA ILE A 338 23.74 -18.15 -0.68
C ILE A 338 24.06 -18.21 -2.20
N GLY A 339 24.44 -17.08 -2.76
CA GLY A 339 24.72 -16.93 -4.19
C GLY A 339 23.50 -16.78 -5.09
N MET A 340 22.29 -16.80 -4.52
CA MET A 340 21.04 -16.58 -5.25
C MET A 340 20.36 -15.29 -4.81
N ALA A 341 19.44 -14.80 -5.63
CA ALA A 341 18.56 -13.67 -5.32
C ALA A 341 17.13 -13.97 -5.77
N THR A 342 16.14 -13.51 -4.98
CA THR A 342 14.77 -13.40 -5.49
C THR A 342 14.58 -12.07 -6.19
N LEU A 343 13.82 -12.10 -7.28
CA LEU A 343 13.44 -10.95 -8.09
C LEU A 343 11.92 -10.92 -8.22
N ILE A 344 11.32 -9.79 -7.92
CA ILE A 344 9.88 -9.56 -8.02
C ILE A 344 9.67 -8.38 -8.96
N ALA A 345 8.96 -8.58 -10.07
CA ALA A 345 8.62 -7.50 -11.00
C ALA A 345 7.11 -7.32 -11.07
N SER A 346 6.61 -6.14 -10.73
CA SER A 346 5.18 -5.86 -10.61
C SER A 346 4.71 -4.73 -11.51
N VAL A 347 3.49 -4.87 -12.01
CA VAL A 347 2.80 -3.92 -12.87
C VAL A 347 1.35 -3.79 -12.42
N PHE A 348 0.86 -2.56 -12.30
CA PHE A 348 -0.57 -2.33 -12.14
C PHE A 348 -1.30 -2.51 -13.47
N VAL A 349 -2.43 -3.20 -13.44
CA VAL A 349 -3.24 -3.48 -14.62
C VAL A 349 -4.72 -3.25 -14.36
N ASP A 350 -5.46 -3.01 -15.44
CA ASP A 350 -6.91 -3.03 -15.42
C ASP A 350 -7.41 -4.47 -15.19
N ILE A 351 -8.18 -4.67 -14.12
CA ILE A 351 -8.75 -5.98 -13.75
C ILE A 351 -9.69 -6.53 -14.81
N ASP A 352 -10.43 -5.65 -15.51
CA ASP A 352 -11.43 -6.07 -16.52
C ASP A 352 -10.75 -6.79 -17.69
N GLN A 353 -9.47 -6.53 -17.94
CA GLN A 353 -8.70 -7.25 -18.95
C GLN A 353 -8.41 -8.73 -18.61
N TRP A 354 -8.63 -9.13 -17.35
CA TRP A 354 -8.32 -10.47 -16.85
C TRP A 354 -9.53 -11.24 -16.33
N SER A 355 -10.59 -10.56 -15.92
CA SER A 355 -11.75 -11.15 -15.25
C SER A 355 -12.59 -12.01 -16.19
N ASN A 356 -12.84 -11.56 -17.44
CA ASN A 356 -13.78 -12.16 -18.38
C ASN A 356 -13.15 -13.14 -19.38
N LEU A 357 -11.95 -13.64 -19.12
CA LEU A 357 -11.27 -14.59 -20.00
C LEU A 357 -11.70 -16.02 -19.69
N ASP A 358 -11.95 -16.83 -20.74
CA ASP A 358 -12.04 -18.27 -20.57
C ASP A 358 -10.67 -18.89 -20.19
N SER A 359 -10.65 -20.15 -19.83
CA SER A 359 -9.43 -20.82 -19.36
C SER A 359 -8.29 -20.85 -20.38
N GLN A 360 -8.63 -20.99 -21.67
CA GLN A 360 -7.61 -21.05 -22.74
C GLN A 360 -7.05 -19.65 -23.04
N ALA A 361 -7.92 -18.64 -23.18
CA ALA A 361 -7.53 -17.25 -23.39
C ALA A 361 -6.70 -16.74 -22.20
N TYR A 362 -7.10 -17.06 -20.97
CA TYR A 362 -6.35 -16.75 -19.78
C TYR A 362 -4.94 -17.35 -19.78
N THR A 363 -4.82 -18.65 -20.09
CA THR A 363 -3.53 -19.34 -20.13
C THR A 363 -2.63 -18.76 -21.21
N ARG A 364 -3.17 -18.52 -22.43
CA ARG A 364 -2.41 -17.87 -23.51
C ARG A 364 -1.93 -16.49 -23.10
N LYS A 365 -2.80 -15.64 -22.56
CA LYS A 365 -2.44 -14.28 -22.11
C LYS A 365 -1.38 -14.32 -21.03
N LYS A 366 -1.55 -15.18 -20.01
CA LYS A 366 -0.59 -15.37 -18.93
C LYS A 366 0.80 -15.73 -19.46
N ASN A 367 0.89 -16.67 -20.38
CA ASN A 367 2.15 -17.10 -20.98
C ASN A 367 2.82 -15.99 -21.82
N VAL A 368 2.04 -15.24 -22.60
CA VAL A 368 2.55 -14.11 -23.38
C VAL A 368 3.13 -13.05 -22.46
N VAL A 369 2.37 -12.61 -21.47
CA VAL A 369 2.79 -11.57 -20.51
C VAL A 369 4.01 -12.03 -19.70
N SER A 370 4.06 -13.30 -19.28
CA SER A 370 5.21 -13.85 -18.58
C SER A 370 6.49 -13.75 -19.43
N LYS A 371 6.41 -14.12 -20.71
CA LYS A 371 7.54 -14.01 -21.65
C LYS A 371 7.97 -12.56 -21.89
N GLN A 372 7.00 -11.64 -21.99
CA GLN A 372 7.29 -10.21 -22.19
C GLN A 372 8.02 -9.61 -21.00
N ILE A 373 7.51 -9.82 -19.76
CA ILE A 373 8.18 -9.33 -18.55
C ILE A 373 9.57 -9.97 -18.41
N ARG A 374 9.68 -11.28 -18.67
CA ARG A 374 10.95 -11.99 -18.67
C ARG A 374 11.95 -11.34 -19.64
N ALA A 375 11.55 -11.04 -20.88
CA ALA A 375 12.41 -10.41 -21.89
C ALA A 375 12.89 -9.02 -21.46
N ILE A 376 12.04 -8.22 -20.79
CA ILE A 376 12.42 -6.92 -20.22
C ILE A 376 13.50 -7.10 -19.15
N LEU A 377 13.33 -8.08 -18.25
CA LEU A 377 14.29 -8.37 -17.19
C LEU A 377 15.62 -8.90 -17.75
N ASP A 378 15.57 -9.82 -18.72
CA ASP A 378 16.75 -10.35 -19.41
C ASP A 378 17.55 -9.22 -20.08
N HIS A 379 16.86 -8.33 -20.78
CA HIS A 379 17.51 -7.16 -21.40
C HIS A 379 18.05 -6.16 -20.37
N LYS A 380 17.31 -5.91 -19.29
CA LYS A 380 17.70 -4.94 -18.26
C LYS A 380 18.96 -5.34 -17.50
N PHE A 381 19.14 -6.62 -17.24
CA PHE A 381 20.22 -7.16 -16.40
C PHE A 381 21.21 -8.04 -17.20
N ASP A 382 21.07 -8.14 -18.51
CA ASP A 382 21.87 -9.02 -19.38
C ASP A 382 21.84 -10.49 -18.92
N LEU A 383 20.61 -10.98 -18.58
CA LEU A 383 20.42 -12.33 -18.07
C LEU A 383 20.29 -13.35 -19.18
N LEU A 384 20.90 -14.51 -18.96
CA LEU A 384 20.77 -15.68 -19.84
C LEU A 384 19.66 -16.62 -19.32
N GLU A 385 19.25 -17.57 -20.16
CA GLU A 385 18.31 -18.63 -19.75
C GLU A 385 18.83 -19.39 -18.51
N THR A 386 20.14 -19.64 -18.46
CA THR A 386 20.82 -20.33 -17.35
C THR A 386 20.94 -19.51 -16.06
N SER A 387 20.61 -18.22 -16.10
CA SER A 387 20.60 -17.35 -14.91
C SER A 387 19.42 -17.63 -13.98
N TRP A 388 18.36 -18.23 -14.51
CA TRP A 388 17.08 -18.42 -13.81
C TRP A 388 16.96 -19.82 -13.22
N ASP A 389 16.66 -19.89 -11.92
CA ASP A 389 16.36 -21.13 -11.21
C ASP A 389 14.84 -21.32 -11.00
N HIS A 390 14.09 -20.23 -10.85
CA HIS A 390 12.64 -20.26 -10.71
C HIS A 390 11.99 -19.09 -11.44
N GLN A 391 10.78 -19.32 -11.97
CA GLN A 391 9.94 -18.27 -12.54
C GLN A 391 8.46 -18.64 -12.49
N GLU A 392 7.64 -17.71 -12.04
CA GLU A 392 6.18 -17.83 -12.09
C GLU A 392 5.53 -16.45 -12.22
N LEU A 393 4.31 -16.40 -12.77
CA LEU A 393 3.53 -15.18 -12.91
C LEU A 393 2.24 -15.27 -12.10
N SER A 394 1.99 -14.31 -11.22
CA SER A 394 0.69 -14.04 -10.63
C SER A 394 -0.07 -12.98 -11.42
N THR A 395 -1.37 -13.09 -11.43
CA THR A 395 -2.32 -12.24 -12.17
C THR A 395 -3.44 -11.82 -11.22
N PRO A 396 -4.37 -10.92 -11.61
CA PRO A 396 -5.53 -10.62 -10.79
C PRO A 396 -6.28 -11.86 -10.28
N ARG A 397 -6.44 -12.93 -11.09
CA ARG A 397 -7.06 -14.19 -10.62
C ARG A 397 -6.24 -14.88 -9.51
N SER A 398 -4.91 -14.74 -9.52
CA SER A 398 -4.08 -15.28 -8.44
C SER A 398 -4.31 -14.50 -7.15
N PHE A 399 -4.37 -13.16 -7.24
CA PHE A 399 -4.66 -12.30 -6.08
C PHE A 399 -6.06 -12.57 -5.52
N GLU A 400 -7.10 -12.65 -6.36
CA GLU A 400 -8.45 -13.00 -5.93
C GLU A 400 -8.48 -14.33 -5.17
N ARG A 401 -7.84 -15.36 -5.75
CA ARG A 401 -7.79 -16.69 -5.13
C ARG A 401 -7.12 -16.70 -3.76
N TRP A 402 -6.01 -16.00 -3.61
CA TRP A 402 -5.16 -16.08 -2.43
C TRP A 402 -5.45 -15.03 -1.37
N THR A 403 -5.91 -13.86 -1.76
CA THR A 403 -6.23 -12.77 -0.82
C THR A 403 -7.73 -12.63 -0.55
N GLY A 404 -8.57 -13.21 -1.40
CA GLY A 404 -10.03 -13.06 -1.33
C GLY A 404 -10.53 -11.67 -1.74
N ARG A 405 -9.66 -10.81 -2.30
CA ARG A 405 -10.05 -9.48 -2.77
C ARG A 405 -10.84 -9.61 -4.09
N PRO A 406 -12.00 -8.95 -4.23
CA PRO A 406 -12.86 -9.10 -5.41
C PRO A 406 -12.12 -8.81 -6.71
N SER A 407 -12.25 -9.68 -7.71
CA SER A 407 -11.58 -9.57 -9.02
C SER A 407 -10.05 -9.41 -8.97
N GLY A 408 -9.44 -9.68 -7.81
CA GLY A 408 -8.00 -9.58 -7.60
C GLY A 408 -7.45 -8.16 -7.54
N ILE A 409 -8.27 -7.20 -7.12
CA ILE A 409 -7.81 -5.82 -6.90
C ILE A 409 -6.68 -5.77 -5.87
N VAL A 410 -5.71 -4.90 -6.09
CA VAL A 410 -4.59 -4.63 -5.19
C VAL A 410 -4.51 -3.15 -4.87
N GLY A 411 -4.01 -2.83 -3.68
CA GLY A 411 -4.04 -1.47 -3.17
C GLY A 411 -5.46 -0.99 -2.86
N GLY A 412 -5.58 0.27 -2.52
CA GLY A 412 -6.84 0.93 -2.19
C GLY A 412 -7.43 1.73 -3.35
N LEU A 413 -8.31 2.65 -3.02
CA LEU A 413 -8.81 3.65 -3.95
C LEU A 413 -7.66 4.55 -4.40
N GLY A 414 -7.59 4.88 -5.70
CA GLY A 414 -6.61 5.83 -6.23
C GLY A 414 -6.66 7.16 -5.49
N GLN A 415 -5.50 7.74 -5.23
CA GLN A 415 -5.37 8.93 -4.36
C GLN A 415 -5.72 10.23 -5.12
N HIS A 416 -6.91 10.26 -5.70
CA HIS A 416 -7.46 11.43 -6.36
C HIS A 416 -7.92 12.47 -5.32
N PRO A 417 -7.89 13.79 -5.60
CA PRO A 417 -8.38 14.83 -4.67
C PRO A 417 -9.78 14.57 -4.11
N ASP A 418 -10.70 14.00 -4.90
CA ASP A 418 -12.07 13.68 -4.45
C ASP A 418 -12.18 12.40 -3.61
N GLN A 419 -11.09 11.65 -3.45
CA GLN A 419 -11.02 10.40 -2.69
C GLN A 419 -10.01 10.47 -1.54
N PHE A 420 -9.35 11.62 -1.33
CA PHE A 420 -8.30 11.79 -0.34
C PHE A 420 -8.67 12.75 0.78
N GLY A 421 -8.24 12.46 1.99
CA GLY A 421 -8.37 13.31 3.16
C GLY A 421 -9.83 13.59 3.54
N PRO A 422 -10.26 14.86 3.56
CA PRO A 422 -11.64 15.24 3.93
C PRO A 422 -12.72 14.69 2.98
N PHE A 423 -12.34 14.33 1.77
CA PHE A 423 -13.25 13.87 0.72
C PHE A 423 -13.23 12.36 0.52
N GLY A 424 -12.36 11.67 1.26
CA GLY A 424 -12.20 10.22 1.18
C GLY A 424 -13.34 9.43 1.83
N LEU A 425 -13.24 8.10 1.72
CA LEU A 425 -14.16 7.18 2.36
C LEU A 425 -13.96 7.22 3.88
N SER A 426 -15.05 7.28 4.62
CA SER A 426 -15.00 7.29 6.09
C SER A 426 -14.75 5.89 6.65
N SER A 427 -13.94 5.80 7.68
CA SER A 427 -13.83 4.62 8.54
C SER A 427 -15.12 4.29 9.28
N ARG A 428 -15.93 5.29 9.62
CA ARG A 428 -17.26 5.10 10.20
C ARG A 428 -18.26 4.78 9.11
N THR A 429 -18.93 3.63 9.21
CA THR A 429 -20.08 3.32 8.35
C THR A 429 -21.40 3.81 9.00
N PRO A 430 -22.50 3.93 8.22
CA PRO A 430 -23.82 4.19 8.80
C PRO A 430 -24.31 3.08 9.74
N LEU A 431 -23.76 1.86 9.62
CA LEU A 431 -24.11 0.73 10.46
C LEU A 431 -23.25 0.77 11.73
N ARG A 432 -23.81 1.25 12.83
CA ARG A 432 -23.10 1.42 14.12
C ARG A 432 -22.41 0.10 14.51
N GLY A 433 -21.14 0.17 14.87
CA GLY A 433 -20.31 -0.98 15.23
C GLY A 433 -19.61 -1.65 14.02
N LEU A 434 -19.87 -1.19 12.79
CA LEU A 434 -19.12 -1.61 11.60
C LEU A 434 -18.16 -0.50 11.18
N TRP A 435 -16.87 -0.82 11.17
CA TRP A 435 -15.77 0.09 10.92
C TRP A 435 -14.95 -0.36 9.72
N LEU A 436 -14.48 0.57 8.91
CA LEU A 436 -13.58 0.30 7.79
C LEU A 436 -12.16 0.74 8.13
N CYS A 437 -11.17 -0.08 7.80
CA CYS A 437 -9.75 0.29 7.83
C CYS A 437 -9.02 -0.31 6.63
N GLY A 438 -7.78 0.09 6.44
CA GLY A 438 -6.93 -0.43 5.37
C GLY A 438 -6.65 0.61 4.29
N ASP A 439 -6.28 0.10 3.13
CA ASP A 439 -5.72 0.87 2.01
C ASP A 439 -6.68 1.86 1.34
N SER A 440 -7.99 1.65 1.48
CA SER A 440 -9.02 2.57 0.94
C SER A 440 -9.45 3.66 1.92
N ILE A 441 -8.89 3.69 3.13
CA ILE A 441 -9.21 4.65 4.20
C ILE A 441 -8.01 5.56 4.43
N TYR A 442 -8.29 6.84 4.75
CA TYR A 442 -7.22 7.81 5.03
C TYR A 442 -6.18 7.26 6.04
N PRO A 443 -4.88 7.48 5.81
CA PRO A 443 -4.26 8.29 4.76
C PRO A 443 -4.06 7.60 3.41
N GLY A 444 -4.45 6.34 3.26
CA GLY A 444 -4.40 5.61 2.00
C GLY A 444 -3.51 4.36 2.07
N GLU A 445 -3.06 3.93 0.91
CA GLU A 445 -2.30 2.69 0.75
C GLU A 445 -0.84 2.79 1.24
N GLY A 446 -0.16 1.64 1.24
CA GLY A 446 1.17 1.45 1.78
C GLY A 446 1.16 1.02 3.25
N THR A 447 2.24 0.38 3.70
CA THR A 447 2.32 -0.20 5.06
C THR A 447 2.10 0.82 6.16
N ALA A 448 2.69 2.02 6.03
CA ALA A 448 2.47 3.12 6.97
C ALA A 448 1.02 3.65 6.93
N GLY A 449 0.44 3.78 5.74
CA GLY A 449 -0.92 4.27 5.56
C GLY A 449 -1.96 3.35 6.20
N VAL A 450 -1.88 2.04 5.95
CA VAL A 450 -2.83 1.07 6.53
C VAL A 450 -2.69 0.97 8.05
N SER A 451 -1.48 1.11 8.59
CA SER A 451 -1.23 1.14 10.04
C SER A 451 -1.82 2.39 10.69
N GLN A 452 -1.67 3.56 10.06
CA GLN A 452 -2.30 4.81 10.53
C GLN A 452 -3.83 4.74 10.46
N SER A 453 -4.38 4.15 9.40
CA SER A 453 -5.81 3.89 9.24
C SER A 453 -6.34 2.98 10.35
N ALA A 454 -5.62 1.93 10.70
CA ALA A 454 -5.97 1.03 11.81
C ALA A 454 -5.97 1.77 13.15
N LEU A 455 -4.95 2.58 13.45
CA LEU A 455 -4.90 3.41 14.65
C LEU A 455 -6.10 4.37 14.73
N MET A 456 -6.42 5.02 13.61
CA MET A 456 -7.58 5.92 13.53
C MET A 456 -8.88 5.19 13.88
N VAL A 457 -9.10 4.01 13.32
CA VAL A 457 -10.29 3.18 13.59
C VAL A 457 -10.35 2.75 15.06
N VAL A 458 -9.22 2.28 15.63
CA VAL A 458 -9.18 1.86 17.05
C VAL A 458 -9.51 3.02 17.98
N ARG A 459 -8.98 4.23 17.69
CA ARG A 459 -9.30 5.43 18.49
C ARG A 459 -10.79 5.78 18.43
N GLN A 460 -11.40 5.72 17.25
CA GLN A 460 -12.83 5.97 17.05
C GLN A 460 -13.71 4.90 17.72
N LEU A 461 -13.30 3.62 17.64
CA LEU A 461 -14.00 2.52 18.28
C LEU A 461 -13.96 2.66 19.80
N LEU A 462 -12.81 2.94 20.39
CA LEU A 462 -12.66 3.13 21.83
C LEU A 462 -13.46 4.35 22.32
N GLU A 463 -13.41 5.46 21.58
CA GLU A 463 -14.24 6.63 21.89
C GLU A 463 -15.73 6.29 21.95
N SER A 464 -16.22 5.48 20.98
CA SER A 464 -17.62 5.03 20.97
C SER A 464 -18.03 4.19 22.20
N LYS A 465 -17.04 3.70 22.96
CA LYS A 465 -17.18 2.95 24.23
C LYS A 465 -16.84 3.79 25.45
N GLY A 466 -16.64 5.10 25.29
CA GLY A 466 -16.22 5.99 26.39
C GLY A 466 -14.77 5.80 26.85
N ARG A 467 -13.94 5.19 26.01
CA ARG A 467 -12.51 4.97 26.25
C ARG A 467 -11.67 5.85 25.34
N HIS A 468 -10.43 6.13 25.75
CA HIS A 468 -9.49 6.92 24.97
C HIS A 468 -8.18 6.18 24.78
N LEU A 469 -7.63 6.27 23.57
CA LEU A 469 -6.31 5.79 23.25
C LEU A 469 -5.44 6.97 22.82
N ASN A 470 -4.33 7.15 23.51
CA ASN A 470 -3.29 8.11 23.15
C ASN A 470 -1.97 7.33 23.00
N ILE A 471 -1.45 7.30 21.79
CA ILE A 471 -0.10 6.79 21.52
C ILE A 471 0.86 7.97 21.58
N PRO A 472 1.94 7.90 22.36
CA PRO A 472 2.89 9.01 22.46
C PRO A 472 3.44 9.42 21.09
N VAL A 473 3.53 10.72 20.87
CA VAL A 473 4.29 11.31 19.78
C VAL A 473 5.70 11.52 20.31
N PHE A 474 6.69 10.98 19.64
CA PHE A 474 8.09 11.18 20.02
C PHE A 474 8.59 12.51 19.40
N ASN A 475 8.88 13.47 20.25
CA ASN A 475 9.50 14.74 19.85
C ASN A 475 10.98 14.55 19.49
#